data_317832a4854e9ddc8c4b739ad27d9b1f
#
_entry.id   317832a4854e9ddc8c4b739ad27d9b1f
#
_cell.length_a   1.000
_cell.length_b   1.000
_cell.length_c   1.000
_cell.angle_alpha   90.00
_cell.angle_beta   90.00
_cell.angle_gamma   90.00
#
_symmetry.space_group_name_H-M   'P 1'
#
loop_
_entity.id
_entity.type
_entity.pdbx_description
1 polymer ?
#
loop_
_entity_poly.entity_id
_entity_poly.type
_entity_poly.pdbx_seq_one_letter_code
_entity_poly.pdbx_strand_id
1 'polypeptide(L)'
;LGLYFKDVANYLVDDGVALIHGITRQQGGAFNAWVNKYIFPGGYIPGLTEIIGHIEDAGLQIDDVEMLRRHYQRTLELWNQNFQAQTAKVTEMMGERFVRMWELYLQACAASFESGNIDVIQYLITKGASGKNLPMTRDYMIK
;
A
#
# COMPACT_ATOMS: atom_id res chain seq x y z
N LEU A 1 -13.53 -2.87 3.19
CA LEU A 1 -12.42 -3.67 3.76
C LEU A 1 -12.93 -4.95 4.43
N GLY A 2 -13.96 -4.92 5.28
CA GLY A 2 -14.44 -6.09 5.99
C GLY A 2 -14.80 -7.28 5.06
N LEU A 3 -15.49 -7.01 3.95
CA LEU A 3 -15.80 -8.06 2.97
C LEU A 3 -14.52 -8.63 2.35
N TYR A 4 -13.56 -7.77 1.99
CA TYR A 4 -12.27 -8.19 1.43
C TYR A 4 -11.54 -9.19 2.32
N PHE A 5 -11.41 -8.91 3.63
CA PHE A 5 -10.72 -9.81 4.55
C PHE A 5 -11.50 -11.09 4.84
N LYS A 6 -12.85 -11.03 4.82
CA LYS A 6 -13.69 -12.24 4.86
C LYS A 6 -13.46 -13.13 3.64
N ASP A 7 -13.34 -12.54 2.46
CA ASP A 7 -13.05 -13.28 1.23
C ASP A 7 -11.64 -13.88 1.28
N VAL A 8 -10.64 -13.16 1.76
CA VAL A 8 -9.28 -13.69 1.99
C VAL A 8 -9.35 -14.91 2.92
N ALA A 9 -10.07 -14.83 4.05
CA ALA A 9 -10.24 -15.94 4.98
C ALA A 9 -10.95 -17.13 4.34
N ASN A 10 -11.91 -16.90 3.46
CA ASN A 10 -12.63 -17.97 2.76
C ASN A 10 -11.79 -18.69 1.71
N TYR A 11 -10.90 -17.97 1.03
CA TYR A 11 -10.01 -18.55 0.01
C TYR A 11 -8.77 -19.23 0.58
N LEU A 12 -8.33 -18.85 1.78
CA LEU A 12 -7.24 -19.53 2.46
C LEU A 12 -7.68 -20.90 2.97
N VAL A 13 -6.85 -21.90 2.73
CA VAL A 13 -6.95 -23.20 3.40
C VAL A 13 -6.57 -23.07 4.88
N ASP A 14 -6.94 -24.05 5.71
CA ASP A 14 -6.51 -24.06 7.10
C ASP A 14 -4.97 -24.07 7.20
N ASP A 15 -4.42 -23.32 8.14
CA ASP A 15 -2.98 -23.00 8.25
C ASP A 15 -2.39 -22.32 6.98
N GLY A 16 -3.24 -21.78 6.10
CA GLY A 16 -2.82 -21.01 4.93
C GLY A 16 -2.22 -19.66 5.32
N VAL A 17 -1.27 -19.19 4.52
CA VAL A 17 -0.55 -17.92 4.71
C VAL A 17 -0.88 -16.95 3.58
N ALA A 18 -1.09 -15.70 3.90
CA ALA A 18 -1.22 -14.62 2.92
C ALA A 18 -0.36 -13.42 3.28
N LEU A 19 0.14 -12.73 2.26
CA LEU A 19 0.81 -11.44 2.39
C LEU A 19 -0.08 -10.36 1.78
N ILE A 20 -0.55 -9.44 2.62
CA ILE A 20 -1.38 -8.30 2.19
C ILE A 20 -0.51 -7.06 2.17
N HIS A 21 -0.46 -6.42 1.01
CA HIS A 21 0.33 -5.21 0.80
C HIS A 21 -0.60 -4.05 0.46
N GLY A 22 -0.46 -2.94 1.17
CA GLY A 22 -1.33 -1.79 0.93
C GLY A 22 -0.82 -0.49 1.51
N ILE A 23 -1.38 0.61 0.97
CA ILE A 23 -1.16 1.95 1.51
C ILE A 23 -2.08 2.14 2.72
N THR A 24 -1.53 2.73 3.76
CA THR A 24 -2.24 3.06 4.99
C THR A 24 -1.78 4.41 5.54
N ARG A 25 -2.43 4.86 6.59
CA ARG A 25 -2.03 6.02 7.39
C ARG A 25 -2.46 5.84 8.85
N GLN A 26 -2.04 6.74 9.74
CA GLN A 26 -2.38 6.63 11.17
C GLN A 26 -3.90 6.62 11.40
N GLN A 27 -4.61 7.55 10.77
CA GLN A 27 -6.08 7.61 10.82
C GLN A 27 -6.64 7.54 9.40
N GLY A 28 -7.53 6.59 9.13
CA GLY A 28 -8.15 6.42 7.84
C GLY A 28 -8.90 7.66 7.35
N GLY A 29 -9.05 7.81 6.04
CA GLY A 29 -9.79 8.91 5.46
C GLY A 29 -9.66 9.04 3.94
N ALA A 30 -10.49 9.91 3.37
CA ALA A 30 -10.47 10.22 1.96
C ALA A 30 -9.17 10.92 1.53
N PHE A 31 -8.86 10.84 0.26
CA PHE A 31 -7.81 11.66 -0.35
C PHE A 31 -8.15 13.16 -0.27
N ASN A 32 -7.12 14.01 -0.36
CA ASN A 32 -7.34 15.44 -0.55
C ASN A 32 -8.12 15.70 -1.86
N ALA A 33 -8.73 16.89 -1.96
CA ALA A 33 -9.60 17.26 -3.08
C ALA A 33 -8.92 17.11 -4.45
N TRP A 34 -7.62 17.40 -4.55
CA TRP A 34 -6.89 17.33 -5.80
C TRP A 34 -6.65 15.88 -6.24
N VAL A 35 -6.15 15.01 -5.35
CA VAL A 35 -5.96 13.58 -5.64
C VAL A 35 -7.29 12.90 -5.93
N ASN A 36 -8.32 13.21 -5.15
CA ASN A 36 -9.65 12.67 -5.35
C ASN A 36 -10.25 13.07 -6.71
N LYS A 37 -9.95 14.29 -7.18
CA LYS A 37 -10.48 14.77 -8.47
C LYS A 37 -9.74 14.19 -9.68
N TYR A 38 -8.40 14.09 -9.61
CA TYR A 38 -7.58 13.87 -10.80
C TYR A 38 -6.94 12.49 -10.89
N ILE A 39 -6.77 11.79 -9.76
CA ILE A 39 -6.00 10.54 -9.70
C ILE A 39 -6.89 9.37 -9.26
N PHE A 40 -7.51 9.45 -8.07
CA PHE A 40 -8.30 8.38 -7.47
C PHE A 40 -9.68 8.89 -7.01
N PRO A 41 -10.64 9.10 -7.93
CA PRO A 41 -11.99 9.53 -7.57
C PRO A 41 -12.65 8.55 -6.60
N GLY A 42 -13.15 9.05 -5.46
CA GLY A 42 -13.79 8.22 -4.43
C GLY A 42 -12.82 7.38 -3.60
N GLY A 43 -11.51 7.57 -3.77
CA GLY A 43 -10.51 6.80 -3.06
C GLY A 43 -10.45 7.07 -1.56
N TYR A 44 -10.05 6.05 -0.82
CA TYR A 44 -9.92 6.05 0.63
C TYR A 44 -8.62 5.36 1.03
N ILE A 45 -7.88 5.95 1.98
CA ILE A 45 -6.72 5.30 2.59
C ILE A 45 -7.14 4.82 3.98
N PRO A 46 -7.12 3.51 4.24
CA PRO A 46 -7.50 2.98 5.53
C PRO A 46 -6.48 3.32 6.62
N GLY A 47 -6.99 3.42 7.85
CA GLY A 47 -6.14 3.52 9.03
C GLY A 47 -5.47 2.18 9.36
N LEU A 48 -4.28 2.23 9.97
CA LEU A 48 -3.57 1.04 10.43
C LEU A 48 -4.46 0.18 11.35
N THR A 49 -5.06 0.79 12.36
CA THR A 49 -5.93 0.09 13.32
C THR A 49 -7.21 -0.45 12.68
N GLU A 50 -7.72 0.23 11.66
CA GLU A 50 -8.87 -0.22 10.88
C GLU A 50 -8.58 -1.51 10.12
N ILE A 51 -7.40 -1.59 9.47
CA ILE A 51 -6.98 -2.81 8.76
C ILE A 51 -6.81 -3.97 9.74
N ILE A 52 -6.12 -3.74 10.86
CA ILE A 52 -5.90 -4.75 11.91
C ILE A 52 -7.24 -5.29 12.41
N GLY A 53 -8.19 -4.40 12.75
CA GLY A 53 -9.52 -4.83 13.20
C GLY A 53 -10.26 -5.68 12.17
N HIS A 54 -10.17 -5.37 10.89
CA HIS A 54 -10.79 -6.18 9.84
C HIS A 54 -10.13 -7.54 9.62
N ILE A 55 -8.81 -7.64 9.85
CA ILE A 55 -8.10 -8.92 9.83
C ILE A 55 -8.58 -9.80 10.98
N GLU A 56 -8.64 -9.25 12.20
CA GLU A 56 -9.13 -9.94 13.40
C GLU A 56 -10.60 -10.35 13.27
N ASP A 57 -11.48 -9.45 12.82
CA ASP A 57 -12.91 -9.72 12.59
C ASP A 57 -13.16 -10.82 11.55
N ALA A 58 -12.21 -11.04 10.63
CA ALA A 58 -12.28 -12.13 9.65
C ALA A 58 -11.75 -13.47 10.21
N GLY A 59 -11.30 -13.53 11.47
CA GLY A 59 -10.73 -14.73 12.08
C GLY A 59 -9.33 -15.07 11.59
N LEU A 60 -8.62 -14.09 11.02
CA LEU A 60 -7.24 -14.22 10.61
C LEU A 60 -6.29 -13.71 11.71
N GLN A 61 -5.08 -14.25 11.75
CA GLN A 61 -4.04 -13.83 12.67
C GLN A 61 -2.95 -13.06 11.95
N ILE A 62 -2.37 -12.08 12.64
CA ILE A 62 -1.24 -11.30 12.15
C ILE A 62 0.04 -11.91 12.74
N ASP A 63 0.91 -12.42 11.88
CA ASP A 63 2.19 -13.02 12.27
C ASP A 63 3.35 -12.02 12.12
N ASP A 64 3.26 -11.11 11.14
CA ASP A 64 4.27 -10.09 10.93
C ASP A 64 3.67 -8.83 10.30
N VAL A 65 4.27 -7.66 10.60
CA VAL A 65 3.93 -6.38 9.98
C VAL A 65 5.22 -5.65 9.63
N GLU A 66 5.42 -5.39 8.35
CA GLU A 66 6.58 -4.65 7.87
C GLU A 66 6.18 -3.30 7.27
N MET A 67 6.82 -2.24 7.76
CA MET A 67 6.61 -0.87 7.30
C MET A 67 7.64 -0.50 6.23
N LEU A 68 7.16 -0.21 5.01
CA LEU A 68 8.00 0.04 3.84
C LEU A 68 8.00 1.50 3.37
N ARG A 69 7.65 2.44 4.24
CA ARG A 69 7.53 3.87 3.93
C ARG A 69 8.73 4.43 3.17
N ARG A 70 9.93 4.25 3.70
CA ARG A 70 11.16 4.76 3.09
C ARG A 70 11.49 4.09 1.75
N HIS A 71 11.15 2.82 1.62
CA HIS A 71 11.30 2.08 0.36
C HIS A 71 10.36 2.66 -0.70
N TYR A 72 9.13 2.97 -0.32
CA TYR A 72 8.14 3.50 -1.26
C TYR A 72 8.40 4.97 -1.63
N GLN A 73 8.90 5.79 -0.69
CA GLN A 73 9.46 7.11 -1.01
C GLN A 73 10.50 6.98 -2.12
N ARG A 74 11.49 6.10 -1.93
CA ARG A 74 12.56 5.89 -2.92
C ARG A 74 12.02 5.38 -4.26
N THR A 75 11.04 4.51 -4.25
CA THR A 75 10.36 4.02 -5.45
C THR A 75 9.75 5.18 -6.25
N LEU A 76 9.03 6.08 -5.58
CA LEU A 76 8.41 7.25 -6.22
C LEU A 76 9.43 8.25 -6.75
N GLU A 77 10.53 8.45 -6.06
CA GLU A 77 11.64 9.26 -6.56
C GLU A 77 12.22 8.69 -7.86
N LEU A 78 12.43 7.37 -7.93
CA LEU A 78 12.90 6.69 -9.14
C LEU A 78 11.87 6.74 -10.25
N TRP A 79 10.59 6.56 -9.94
CA TRP A 79 9.52 6.72 -10.93
C TRP A 79 9.49 8.14 -11.49
N ASN A 80 9.66 9.16 -10.64
CA ASN A 80 9.73 10.55 -11.09
C ASN A 80 10.96 10.80 -11.99
N GLN A 81 12.14 10.28 -11.64
CA GLN A 81 13.33 10.36 -12.48
C GLN A 81 13.10 9.73 -13.87
N ASN A 82 12.53 8.52 -13.90
CA ASN A 82 12.19 7.85 -15.16
C ASN A 82 11.15 8.60 -15.98
N PHE A 83 10.16 9.17 -15.32
CA PHE A 83 9.14 10.00 -15.95
C PHE A 83 9.75 11.27 -16.56
N GLN A 84 10.62 11.98 -15.84
CA GLN A 84 11.33 13.16 -16.32
C GLN A 84 12.15 12.88 -17.59
N ALA A 85 12.80 11.72 -17.66
CA ALA A 85 13.55 11.30 -18.85
C ALA A 85 12.68 11.06 -20.08
N GLN A 86 11.34 10.92 -19.92
CA GLN A 86 10.40 10.61 -20.99
C GLN A 86 9.37 11.73 -21.23
N THR A 87 9.52 12.90 -20.61
CA THR A 87 8.51 13.99 -20.65
C THR A 87 8.16 14.43 -22.06
N ALA A 88 9.14 14.52 -22.97
CA ALA A 88 8.88 14.89 -24.36
C ALA A 88 7.90 13.91 -25.03
N LYS A 89 8.15 12.62 -24.90
CA LYS A 89 7.26 11.58 -25.45
C LYS A 89 5.89 11.58 -24.79
N VAL A 90 5.82 11.76 -23.48
CA VAL A 90 4.55 11.82 -22.74
C VAL A 90 3.78 13.09 -23.13
N THR A 91 4.47 14.22 -23.36
CA THR A 91 3.82 15.44 -23.84
C THR A 91 3.18 15.24 -25.20
N GLU A 92 3.86 14.56 -26.11
CA GLU A 92 3.30 14.23 -27.44
C GLU A 92 2.04 13.36 -27.33
N MET A 93 2.04 12.38 -26.40
CA MET A 93 0.94 11.43 -26.22
C MET A 93 -0.26 12.02 -25.46
N MET A 94 -0.01 12.78 -24.39
CA MET A 94 -1.01 13.14 -23.38
C MET A 94 -1.15 14.66 -23.17
N GLY A 95 -0.25 15.45 -23.73
CA GLY A 95 -0.20 16.90 -23.60
C GLY A 95 0.48 17.39 -22.31
N GLU A 96 0.92 18.66 -22.32
CA GLU A 96 1.65 19.29 -21.21
C GLU A 96 0.88 19.32 -19.89
N ARG A 97 -0.46 19.42 -19.95
CA ARG A 97 -1.28 19.45 -18.73
C ARG A 97 -1.18 18.13 -17.96
N PHE A 98 -1.16 17.01 -18.66
CA PHE A 98 -0.97 15.69 -18.05
C PHE A 98 0.42 15.59 -17.44
N VAL A 99 1.47 16.01 -18.15
CA VAL A 99 2.85 15.99 -17.64
C VAL A 99 2.96 16.72 -16.32
N ARG A 100 2.47 17.96 -16.24
CA ARG A 100 2.49 18.75 -14.99
C ARG A 100 1.70 18.09 -13.86
N MET A 101 0.54 17.52 -14.19
CA MET A 101 -0.30 16.82 -13.21
C MET A 101 0.39 15.58 -12.65
N TRP A 102 0.99 14.77 -13.52
CA TRP A 102 1.63 13.53 -13.13
C TRP A 102 2.92 13.74 -12.35
N GLU A 103 3.73 14.72 -12.75
CA GLU A 103 4.91 15.16 -12.01
C GLU A 103 4.55 15.62 -10.60
N LEU A 104 3.55 16.49 -10.47
CA LEU A 104 3.06 16.93 -9.16
C LEU A 104 2.60 15.74 -8.31
N TYR A 105 1.90 14.78 -8.91
CA TYR A 105 1.44 13.59 -8.22
C TYR A 105 2.60 12.76 -7.66
N LEU A 106 3.61 12.44 -8.48
CA LEU A 106 4.75 11.63 -8.07
C LEU A 106 5.55 12.30 -6.94
N GLN A 107 5.82 13.61 -7.07
CA GLN A 107 6.54 14.38 -6.05
C GLN A 107 5.75 14.52 -4.76
N ALA A 108 4.45 14.82 -4.84
CA ALA A 108 3.59 14.94 -3.67
C ALA A 108 3.45 13.61 -2.92
N CYS A 109 3.37 12.48 -3.65
CA CYS A 109 3.36 11.16 -3.03
C CYS A 109 4.69 10.85 -2.34
N ALA A 110 5.84 11.09 -2.98
CA ALA A 110 7.15 10.90 -2.36
C ALA A 110 7.28 11.72 -1.06
N ALA A 111 6.91 12.99 -1.09
CA ALA A 111 6.90 13.87 0.09
C ALA A 111 5.92 13.40 1.18
N SER A 112 4.78 12.81 0.81
CA SER A 112 3.82 12.26 1.76
C SER A 112 4.35 11.02 2.49
N PHE A 113 5.12 10.18 1.82
CA PHE A 113 5.84 9.07 2.46
C PHE A 113 7.01 9.58 3.30
N GLU A 114 7.79 10.53 2.81
CA GLU A 114 8.91 11.14 3.55
C GLU A 114 8.46 11.74 4.87
N SER A 115 7.38 12.52 4.85
CA SER A 115 6.82 13.17 6.04
C SER A 115 6.11 12.22 7.02
N GLY A 116 5.88 10.94 6.63
CA GLY A 116 5.13 9.99 7.43
C GLY A 116 3.61 10.21 7.44
N ASN A 117 3.10 10.99 6.50
CA ASN A 117 1.65 11.21 6.36
C ASN A 117 0.92 9.97 5.85
N ILE A 118 1.58 9.17 5.01
CA ILE A 118 1.12 7.86 4.55
C ILE A 118 2.24 6.82 4.67
N ASP A 119 1.86 5.57 4.66
CA ASP A 119 2.76 4.42 4.72
C ASP A 119 2.38 3.36 3.70
N VAL A 120 3.29 2.45 3.41
CA VAL A 120 3.01 1.17 2.77
C VAL A 120 3.38 0.08 3.76
N ILE A 121 2.47 -0.84 3.97
CA ILE A 121 2.63 -1.92 4.94
C ILE A 121 2.38 -3.26 4.27
N GLN A 122 3.18 -4.23 4.66
CA GLN A 122 2.95 -5.65 4.40
C GLN A 122 2.48 -6.31 5.71
N TYR A 123 1.33 -6.98 5.64
CA TYR A 123 0.79 -7.79 6.72
C TYR A 123 0.95 -9.24 6.32
N LEU A 124 1.77 -9.99 7.05
CA LEU A 124 1.81 -11.46 6.95
C LEU A 124 0.74 -12.00 7.88
N ILE A 125 -0.21 -12.71 7.30
CA ILE A 125 -1.38 -13.21 8.02
C ILE A 125 -1.58 -14.70 7.79
N THR A 126 -2.15 -15.38 8.78
CA THR A 126 -2.48 -16.80 8.69
C THR A 126 -3.95 -17.04 9.01
N LYS A 127 -4.48 -18.15 8.47
CA LYS A 127 -5.76 -18.71 8.86
C LYS A 127 -5.52 -19.82 9.86
N GLY A 128 -6.00 -19.62 11.09
CA GLY A 128 -5.75 -20.52 12.22
C GLY A 128 -4.62 -20.06 13.12
N ALA A 129 -4.63 -20.56 14.35
CA ALA A 129 -3.85 -20.04 15.45
C ALA A 129 -2.36 -20.42 15.45
N SER A 130 -1.90 -21.19 14.50
CA SER A 130 -0.64 -21.88 14.72
C SER A 130 0.58 -21.23 14.09
N GLY A 131 0.44 -20.55 12.98
CA GLY A 131 1.61 -20.09 12.19
C GLY A 131 2.63 -21.22 11.92
N LYS A 132 2.22 -22.50 12.06
CA LYS A 132 3.13 -23.69 12.01
C LYS A 132 3.92 -23.77 10.72
N ASN A 133 3.34 -23.25 9.64
CA ASN A 133 3.97 -23.26 8.32
C ASN A 133 4.96 -22.12 8.11
N LEU A 134 5.11 -21.24 9.11
CA LEU A 134 6.06 -20.15 9.06
C LEU A 134 7.35 -20.54 9.78
N PRO A 135 8.53 -20.20 9.22
CA PRO A 135 9.80 -20.37 9.93
C PRO A 135 9.85 -19.54 11.23
N MET A 136 10.60 -20.05 12.21
CA MET A 136 10.75 -19.40 13.53
C MET A 136 11.51 -18.07 13.49
N THR A 137 12.22 -17.78 12.41
CA THR A 137 12.99 -16.55 12.23
C THR A 137 12.60 -15.84 10.94
N ARG A 138 12.89 -14.55 10.84
CA ARG A 138 12.64 -13.75 9.63
C ARG A 138 13.63 -13.96 8.49
N ASP A 139 14.58 -14.90 8.58
CA ASP A 139 15.62 -15.12 7.59
C ASP A 139 15.06 -15.41 6.19
N TYR A 140 13.90 -16.05 6.11
CA TYR A 140 13.23 -16.35 4.85
C TYR A 140 12.66 -15.12 4.12
N MET A 141 12.51 -13.99 4.83
CA MET A 141 12.06 -12.71 4.25
C MET A 141 13.20 -11.86 3.70
N ILE A 142 14.46 -12.17 4.06
CA ILE A 142 15.62 -11.30 3.83
C ILE A 142 16.53 -11.85 2.73
N LYS A 143 16.32 -13.08 2.29
CA LYS A 143 17.16 -13.78 1.31
C LYS A 143 16.72 -13.54 -0.13
#